data_17a24606dbc31eb7069aa5db725b62d9
#
_entry.id   17a24606dbc31eb7069aa5db725b62d9
#
_cell.length_a   1.000
_cell.length_b   1.000
_cell.length_c   1.000
_cell.angle_alpha   90.00
_cell.angle_beta   90.00
_cell.angle_gamma   90.00
#
_symmetry.space_group_name_H-M   'P 1'
#
loop_
_entity.id
_entity.type
_entity.pdbx_description
1 polymer ?
#
loop_
_entity_poly.entity_id
_entity_poly.type
_entity_poly.pdbx_seq_one_letter_code
_entity_poly.pdbx_strand_id
1 'polypeptide(L)'
;AYMTGLERNGDIVKMAAYAPLFGNLTALHWSPDLIWFNNNTVTSSVNYYVQKIFAKNAGTTLLKSDMTGATVTSKPLGGKVGVGTWNTAAKFDNVKVVSKDTGKILGKETFTKATNFSKYWEQATDGVWSVKNGKLVQSSDVTNTVTYGNQGSVAYFGNSSWKNYIYTVEATKISGQEGFMIPFSVGDKNENYFWNIGGWNNTVSCLQKVSGGSKSGQLAGTVTSCTIADDVKYNIKIEVKDRNVKCYLDGLLYVDYTIPETEGSESYQVVSTDKAGDIIVKLVNVTGADKTFAVDVVNAGEMSDEAAVDVVAGNSETDDNILGKEEVVTLKSDKVSGIKDKFNYTVPKYSVTVLRIKHNSDR
;
A
#
# COMPACT_ATOMS: atom_id res chain seq x y z
N ALA A 1 -2.87 -13.14 -3.09
CA ALA A 1 -1.58 -13.27 -2.40
C ALA A 1 -1.74 -13.87 -1.00
N TYR A 2 -2.38 -13.18 -0.04
CA TYR A 2 -2.47 -13.64 1.36
C TYR A 2 -3.07 -15.04 1.49
N MET A 3 -4.18 -15.32 0.81
CA MET A 3 -4.86 -16.63 0.84
C MET A 3 -3.98 -17.79 0.33
N THR A 4 -3.15 -17.55 -0.70
CA THR A 4 -2.20 -18.59 -1.16
C THR A 4 -1.14 -18.90 -0.10
N GLY A 5 -0.75 -17.90 0.69
CA GLY A 5 0.15 -18.07 1.84
C GLY A 5 -0.48 -18.92 2.94
N LEU A 6 -1.76 -18.69 3.26
CA LEU A 6 -2.48 -19.52 4.26
C LEU A 6 -2.54 -20.99 3.83
N GLU A 7 -2.89 -21.28 2.58
CA GLU A 7 -2.95 -22.65 2.08
C GLU A 7 -1.57 -23.33 2.03
N ARG A 8 -0.52 -22.61 1.62
CA ARG A 8 0.85 -23.16 1.60
C ARG A 8 1.40 -23.52 2.98
N ASN A 9 0.87 -22.90 4.02
CA ASN A 9 1.22 -23.17 5.42
C ASN A 9 0.12 -23.97 6.13
N GLY A 10 -0.65 -24.78 5.42
CA GLY A 10 -1.76 -25.58 5.98
C GLY A 10 -1.34 -26.65 6.99
N ASP A 11 -0.05 -26.94 7.09
CA ASP A 11 0.53 -27.76 8.18
C ASP A 11 0.45 -27.04 9.54
N ILE A 12 0.53 -25.71 9.56
CA ILE A 12 0.47 -24.85 10.75
C ILE A 12 -0.89 -24.16 10.86
N VAL A 13 -1.36 -23.55 9.75
CA VAL A 13 -2.61 -22.80 9.71
C VAL A 13 -3.80 -23.76 9.58
N LYS A 14 -4.50 -24.01 10.68
CA LYS A 14 -5.65 -24.94 10.70
C LYS A 14 -6.99 -24.25 10.48
N MET A 15 -7.07 -22.95 10.76
CA MET A 15 -8.28 -22.16 10.57
C MET A 15 -7.91 -20.69 10.33
N ALA A 16 -8.64 -20.05 9.44
CA ALA A 16 -8.60 -18.60 9.23
C ALA A 16 -10.03 -18.08 9.08
N ALA A 17 -10.32 -16.94 9.67
CA ALA A 17 -11.61 -16.27 9.58
C ALA A 17 -11.42 -14.83 9.16
N TYR A 18 -12.31 -14.34 8.30
CA TYR A 18 -12.39 -12.93 7.95
C TYR A 18 -13.23 -12.20 9.00
N ALA A 19 -12.75 -11.05 9.47
CA ALA A 19 -13.46 -10.22 10.42
C ALA A 19 -13.27 -8.72 10.07
N PRO A 20 -14.35 -7.90 10.17
CA PRO A 20 -15.75 -8.29 10.46
C PRO A 20 -16.45 -8.93 9.24
N LEU A 21 -17.46 -9.79 9.50
CA LEU A 21 -18.24 -10.43 8.43
C LEU A 21 -19.28 -9.48 7.83
N PHE A 22 -19.92 -8.65 8.65
CA PHE A 22 -21.06 -7.84 8.26
C PHE A 22 -20.87 -6.39 8.66
N GLY A 23 -21.07 -5.47 7.71
CA GLY A 23 -21.09 -4.03 7.92
C GLY A 23 -22.45 -3.42 7.58
N ASN A 24 -23.13 -2.83 8.58
CA ASN A 24 -24.29 -1.99 8.32
C ASN A 24 -23.82 -0.56 8.02
N LEU A 25 -24.04 -0.08 6.79
CA LEU A 25 -23.56 1.23 6.35
C LEU A 25 -24.13 2.42 7.14
N THR A 26 -25.24 2.24 7.86
CA THR A 26 -25.80 3.31 8.70
C THR A 26 -25.16 3.37 10.10
N ALA A 27 -24.35 2.37 10.45
CA ALA A 27 -23.73 2.24 11.77
C ALA A 27 -22.39 1.51 11.71
N LEU A 28 -21.50 1.95 10.81
CA LEU A 28 -20.17 1.35 10.67
C LEU A 28 -19.26 1.75 11.83
N HIS A 29 -18.63 0.75 12.43
CA HIS A 29 -17.56 0.92 13.41
C HIS A 29 -16.20 0.48 12.89
N TRP A 30 -16.17 -0.22 11.75
CA TRP A 30 -14.99 -0.77 11.12
C TRP A 30 -15.13 -0.80 9.60
N SER A 31 -14.02 -0.81 8.87
CA SER A 31 -13.93 -0.98 7.42
C SER A 31 -12.54 -1.53 7.07
N PRO A 32 -12.42 -2.48 6.13
CA PRO A 32 -13.47 -3.06 5.29
C PRO A 32 -14.18 -4.25 5.97
N ASP A 33 -15.46 -4.44 5.66
CA ASP A 33 -16.25 -5.61 6.03
C ASP A 33 -16.43 -6.56 4.84
N LEU A 34 -16.78 -7.83 5.10
CA LEU A 34 -16.91 -8.83 4.04
C LEU A 34 -18.20 -8.65 3.23
N ILE A 35 -19.30 -8.35 3.91
CA ILE A 35 -20.63 -8.16 3.32
C ILE A 35 -21.22 -6.86 3.86
N TRP A 36 -21.58 -5.97 2.95
CA TRP A 36 -22.24 -4.71 3.25
C TRP A 36 -23.75 -4.85 3.17
N PHE A 37 -24.47 -4.24 4.06
CA PHE A 37 -25.93 -4.25 4.02
C PHE A 37 -26.55 -2.99 4.61
N ASN A 38 -27.79 -2.75 4.27
CA ASN A 38 -28.75 -1.88 4.93
C ASN A 38 -30.10 -2.59 5.01
N ASN A 39 -31.17 -1.85 5.36
CA ASN A 39 -32.50 -2.47 5.53
C ASN A 39 -33.08 -3.06 4.23
N ASN A 40 -32.57 -2.70 3.05
CA ASN A 40 -33.18 -3.01 1.76
C ASN A 40 -32.25 -3.76 0.79
N THR A 41 -30.93 -3.66 0.98
CA THR A 41 -29.92 -4.17 0.02
C THR A 41 -28.76 -4.85 0.72
N VAL A 42 -28.13 -5.79 0.03
CA VAL A 42 -26.91 -6.48 0.42
C VAL A 42 -25.95 -6.43 -0.74
N THR A 43 -24.66 -6.21 -0.49
CA THR A 43 -23.60 -6.26 -1.49
C THR A 43 -22.42 -7.02 -0.93
N SER A 44 -21.90 -7.96 -1.70
CA SER A 44 -20.67 -8.70 -1.37
C SER A 44 -19.45 -7.87 -1.74
N SER A 45 -18.52 -7.69 -0.82
CA SER A 45 -17.25 -7.03 -1.13
C SER A 45 -16.40 -7.85 -2.12
N VAL A 46 -15.38 -7.25 -2.71
CA VAL A 46 -14.39 -7.99 -3.50
C VAL A 46 -13.73 -9.09 -2.66
N ASN A 47 -13.45 -8.84 -1.39
CA ASN A 47 -12.91 -9.82 -0.46
C ASN A 47 -13.83 -11.04 -0.26
N TYR A 48 -15.15 -10.84 -0.28
CA TYR A 48 -16.10 -11.95 -0.23
C TYR A 48 -15.88 -12.93 -1.39
N TYR A 49 -15.72 -12.43 -2.61
CA TYR A 49 -15.48 -13.26 -3.79
C TYR A 49 -14.12 -13.94 -3.75
N VAL A 50 -13.10 -13.28 -3.20
CA VAL A 50 -11.78 -13.89 -2.94
C VAL A 50 -11.90 -15.04 -1.92
N GLN A 51 -12.60 -14.84 -0.80
CA GLN A 51 -12.85 -15.92 0.17
C GLN A 51 -13.64 -17.08 -0.46
N LYS A 52 -14.69 -16.74 -1.22
CA LYS A 52 -15.56 -17.72 -1.89
C LYS A 52 -14.81 -18.60 -2.89
N ILE A 53 -13.94 -18.02 -3.73
CA ILE A 53 -13.17 -18.80 -4.73
C ILE A 53 -12.20 -19.77 -4.05
N PHE A 54 -11.55 -19.36 -2.95
CA PHE A 54 -10.68 -20.23 -2.17
C PHE A 54 -11.45 -21.33 -1.45
N ALA A 55 -12.56 -21.00 -0.79
CA ALA A 55 -13.39 -21.98 -0.08
C ALA A 55 -14.02 -23.00 -1.04
N LYS A 56 -14.55 -22.56 -2.20
CA LYS A 56 -15.10 -23.46 -3.24
C LYS A 56 -14.07 -24.44 -3.78
N ASN A 57 -12.81 -24.04 -3.80
CA ASN A 57 -11.71 -24.79 -4.39
C ASN A 57 -10.66 -25.22 -3.33
N ALA A 58 -11.11 -25.55 -2.12
CA ALA A 58 -10.20 -26.05 -1.10
C ALA A 58 -9.63 -27.42 -1.48
N GLY A 59 -8.31 -27.56 -1.42
CA GLY A 59 -7.61 -28.84 -1.57
C GLY A 59 -7.47 -29.56 -0.23
N THR A 60 -7.07 -30.82 -0.30
CA THR A 60 -6.79 -31.68 0.87
C THR A 60 -5.31 -31.98 1.04
N THR A 61 -4.57 -31.98 -0.07
CA THR A 61 -3.12 -32.27 -0.08
C THR A 61 -2.40 -31.20 -0.89
N LEU A 62 -1.44 -30.53 -0.25
CA LEU A 62 -0.59 -29.53 -0.91
C LEU A 62 0.42 -30.25 -1.82
N LEU A 63 0.53 -29.80 -3.07
CA LEU A 63 1.55 -30.26 -4.00
C LEU A 63 2.76 -29.29 -3.99
N LYS A 64 3.96 -29.88 -4.15
CA LYS A 64 5.15 -29.07 -4.37
C LYS A 64 4.99 -28.32 -5.68
N SER A 65 5.17 -27.02 -5.63
CA SER A 65 5.03 -26.16 -6.81
C SER A 65 5.98 -24.96 -6.72
N ASP A 66 6.64 -24.66 -7.84
CA ASP A 66 7.58 -23.56 -7.99
C ASP A 66 7.07 -22.56 -9.04
N MET A 67 7.32 -21.28 -8.85
CA MET A 67 7.01 -20.23 -9.82
C MET A 67 8.26 -19.41 -10.06
N THR A 68 8.62 -19.22 -11.34
CA THR A 68 9.76 -18.39 -11.76
C THR A 68 9.28 -17.11 -12.44
N GLY A 69 10.11 -16.06 -12.44
CA GLY A 69 9.82 -14.79 -13.14
C GLY A 69 8.79 -13.89 -12.46
N ALA A 70 8.39 -14.21 -11.22
CA ALA A 70 7.38 -13.43 -10.49
C ALA A 70 7.97 -12.36 -9.55
N THR A 71 9.30 -12.31 -9.39
CA THR A 71 9.96 -11.39 -8.44
C THR A 71 9.99 -9.96 -8.98
N VAL A 72 9.53 -9.02 -8.19
CA VAL A 72 9.67 -7.58 -8.45
C VAL A 72 10.83 -7.05 -7.65
N THR A 73 11.75 -6.40 -8.32
CA THR A 73 12.71 -5.53 -7.65
C THR A 73 11.98 -4.30 -7.12
N SER A 74 12.16 -4.00 -5.85
CA SER A 74 11.60 -2.81 -5.22
C SER A 74 11.97 -1.57 -6.01
N LYS A 75 11.00 -0.75 -6.36
CA LYS A 75 11.26 0.52 -7.05
C LYS A 75 12.08 1.44 -6.15
N PRO A 76 13.01 2.24 -6.70
CA PRO A 76 13.67 3.31 -5.97
C PRO A 76 12.63 4.23 -5.31
N LEU A 77 12.97 4.78 -4.14
CA LEU A 77 12.14 5.77 -3.50
C LEU A 77 12.03 7.02 -4.39
N GLY A 78 10.86 7.63 -4.38
CA GLY A 78 10.63 8.85 -5.15
C GLY A 78 9.22 9.34 -4.99
N GLY A 79 8.96 10.56 -5.43
CA GLY A 79 7.66 11.20 -5.33
C GLY A 79 7.75 12.63 -4.83
N LYS A 80 6.57 13.21 -4.51
CA LYS A 80 6.45 14.54 -3.93
C LYS A 80 7.12 14.59 -2.55
N VAL A 81 7.29 15.80 -2.04
CA VAL A 81 7.69 16.09 -0.66
C VAL A 81 6.57 16.83 0.07
N GLY A 82 6.71 17.06 1.37
CA GLY A 82 5.67 17.78 2.09
C GLY A 82 6.09 18.28 3.45
N VAL A 83 5.14 18.97 4.10
CA VAL A 83 5.25 19.44 5.47
C VAL A 83 3.98 19.06 6.23
N GLY A 84 4.09 18.88 7.53
CA GLY A 84 2.94 18.54 8.36
C GLY A 84 3.24 18.60 9.85
N THR A 85 2.19 18.39 10.64
CA THR A 85 2.23 18.38 12.09
C THR A 85 1.23 17.37 12.66
N TRP A 86 1.49 16.97 13.88
CA TRP A 86 0.60 16.18 14.71
C TRP A 86 0.38 16.93 16.03
N ASN A 87 -0.85 17.26 16.36
CA ASN A 87 -1.19 17.99 17.58
C ASN A 87 -0.24 19.20 17.85
N THR A 88 0.06 19.95 16.78
CA THR A 88 1.09 21.00 16.82
C THR A 88 0.79 22.04 15.75
N ALA A 89 0.87 23.31 16.12
CA ALA A 89 0.88 24.42 15.19
C ALA A 89 2.34 24.76 14.80
N ALA A 90 2.59 24.96 13.50
CA ALA A 90 3.92 25.25 13.00
C ALA A 90 3.90 26.20 11.79
N LYS A 91 5.06 26.79 11.48
CA LYS A 91 5.29 27.57 10.29
C LYS A 91 6.48 27.01 9.52
N PHE A 92 6.36 26.98 8.17
CA PHE A 92 7.34 26.43 7.25
C PHE A 92 7.74 27.45 6.20
N ASP A 93 9.00 27.39 5.75
CA ASP A 93 9.56 28.30 4.76
C ASP A 93 10.71 27.63 3.99
N ASN A 94 11.19 28.31 2.94
CA ASN A 94 12.40 27.94 2.20
C ASN A 94 12.43 26.47 1.72
N VAL A 95 11.29 26.00 1.21
CA VAL A 95 11.19 24.67 0.60
C VAL A 95 12.02 24.62 -0.67
N LYS A 96 12.91 23.63 -0.78
CA LYS A 96 13.72 23.42 -1.98
C LYS A 96 13.99 21.94 -2.19
N VAL A 97 13.85 21.50 -3.44
CA VAL A 97 14.18 20.14 -3.87
C VAL A 97 15.18 20.19 -5.01
N VAL A 98 16.28 19.47 -4.89
CA VAL A 98 17.38 19.44 -5.85
C VAL A 98 17.65 17.98 -6.24
N SER A 99 17.74 17.70 -7.53
CA SER A 99 18.14 16.37 -8.02
C SER A 99 19.59 16.07 -7.63
N LYS A 100 19.82 14.91 -7.01
CA LYS A 100 21.18 14.42 -6.71
C LYS A 100 21.92 13.96 -7.96
N ASP A 101 21.17 13.55 -8.99
CA ASP A 101 21.74 13.01 -10.21
C ASP A 101 22.23 14.13 -11.16
N THR A 102 21.53 15.29 -11.16
CA THR A 102 21.83 16.39 -12.12
C THR A 102 22.20 17.72 -11.46
N GLY A 103 22.01 17.88 -10.15
CA GLY A 103 22.17 19.15 -9.45
C GLY A 103 21.08 20.20 -9.76
N LYS A 104 20.12 19.89 -10.63
CA LYS A 104 19.05 20.83 -11.01
C LYS A 104 18.03 21.00 -9.89
N ILE A 105 17.51 22.20 -9.74
CA ILE A 105 16.37 22.49 -8.86
C ILE A 105 15.11 21.85 -9.49
N LEU A 106 14.49 20.92 -8.78
CA LEU A 106 13.24 20.28 -9.17
C LEU A 106 12.02 21.08 -8.72
N GLY A 107 12.11 21.75 -7.56
CA GLY A 107 11.06 22.59 -7.02
C GLY A 107 11.59 23.54 -5.95
N LYS A 108 10.96 24.71 -5.81
CA LYS A 108 11.29 25.72 -4.81
C LYS A 108 10.04 26.53 -4.44
N GLU A 109 9.85 26.79 -3.14
CA GLU A 109 8.79 27.67 -2.63
C GLU A 109 9.29 28.47 -1.42
N THR A 110 8.97 29.76 -1.40
CA THR A 110 9.33 30.71 -0.34
C THR A 110 8.10 31.48 0.20
N PHE A 111 6.92 31.08 -0.21
CA PHE A 111 5.61 31.61 0.23
C PHE A 111 5.45 33.13 0.14
N THR A 112 6.19 33.78 -0.73
CA THR A 112 6.09 35.23 -0.96
C THR A 112 4.75 35.69 -1.51
N LYS A 113 4.01 34.74 -2.14
CA LYS A 113 2.64 34.94 -2.65
C LYS A 113 1.68 33.95 -1.98
N ALA A 114 0.64 34.46 -1.34
CA ALA A 114 -0.36 33.63 -0.66
C ALA A 114 -1.04 32.62 -1.59
N THR A 115 -1.26 33.01 -2.86
CA THR A 115 -1.88 32.15 -3.88
C THR A 115 -1.03 30.93 -4.28
N ASN A 116 0.27 30.90 -3.93
CA ASN A 116 1.12 29.78 -4.28
C ASN A 116 0.72 28.49 -3.55
N PHE A 117 0.19 28.59 -2.33
CA PHE A 117 -0.24 27.40 -1.60
C PHE A 117 -1.37 26.68 -2.35
N SER A 118 -2.45 27.36 -2.69
CA SER A 118 -3.56 26.74 -3.42
C SER A 118 -3.22 26.33 -4.85
N LYS A 119 -2.14 26.89 -5.44
CA LYS A 119 -1.74 26.60 -6.81
C LYS A 119 -0.75 25.45 -6.94
N TYR A 120 0.16 25.30 -5.99
CA TYR A 120 1.30 24.36 -6.11
C TYR A 120 1.35 23.30 -5.00
N TRP A 121 0.51 23.41 -3.99
CA TRP A 121 0.44 22.49 -2.88
C TRP A 121 -0.89 21.75 -2.86
N GLU A 122 -0.85 20.52 -2.43
CA GLU A 122 -2.02 19.67 -2.18
C GLU A 122 -2.19 19.53 -0.67
N GLN A 123 -3.28 20.08 -0.13
CA GLN A 123 -3.67 19.78 1.25
C GLN A 123 -4.20 18.35 1.29
N ALA A 124 -3.39 17.43 1.81
CA ALA A 124 -3.66 16.00 1.73
C ALA A 124 -4.57 15.49 2.85
N THR A 125 -4.55 16.18 3.99
CA THR A 125 -5.35 15.84 5.18
C THR A 125 -5.97 17.10 5.77
N ASP A 126 -6.82 16.92 6.79
CA ASP A 126 -7.42 18.06 7.50
C ASP A 126 -6.36 18.94 8.17
N GLY A 127 -6.69 20.18 8.39
CA GLY A 127 -5.81 21.18 8.99
C GLY A 127 -6.19 22.59 8.56
N VAL A 128 -5.68 23.57 9.25
CA VAL A 128 -5.91 24.99 8.95
C VAL A 128 -4.63 25.60 8.42
N TRP A 129 -4.56 25.73 7.10
CA TRP A 129 -3.41 26.19 6.36
C TRP A 129 -3.60 27.61 5.85
N SER A 130 -2.58 28.43 5.99
CA SER A 130 -2.57 29.81 5.47
C SER A 130 -1.15 30.28 5.18
N VAL A 131 -1.00 31.24 4.27
CA VAL A 131 0.29 31.93 4.09
C VAL A 131 0.23 33.26 4.86
N LYS A 132 1.12 33.43 5.84
CA LYS A 132 1.23 34.63 6.67
C LYS A 132 2.68 35.06 6.77
N ASN A 133 2.94 36.34 6.50
CA ASN A 133 4.29 36.96 6.58
C ASN A 133 5.36 36.15 5.80
N GLY A 134 5.02 35.70 4.60
CA GLY A 134 5.94 34.94 3.74
C GLY A 134 6.25 33.51 4.24
N LYS A 135 5.38 32.93 5.08
CA LYS A 135 5.54 31.56 5.58
C LYS A 135 4.25 30.78 5.44
N LEU A 136 4.35 29.49 5.17
CA LEU A 136 3.21 28.57 5.27
C LEU A 136 2.98 28.25 6.74
N VAL A 137 1.77 28.52 7.23
CA VAL A 137 1.37 28.31 8.62
C VAL A 137 0.29 27.23 8.67
N GLN A 138 0.53 26.20 9.45
CA GLN A 138 -0.46 25.23 9.94
C GLN A 138 -0.81 25.64 11.39
N SER A 139 -2.09 25.95 11.67
CA SER A 139 -2.51 26.55 12.95
C SER A 139 -3.51 25.69 13.76
N SER A 140 -3.79 24.47 13.32
CA SER A 140 -4.67 23.54 14.04
C SER A 140 -3.89 22.49 14.83
N ASP A 141 -4.54 21.88 15.79
CA ASP A 141 -4.04 20.80 16.64
C ASP A 141 -4.55 19.41 16.21
N VAL A 142 -4.85 19.26 14.92
CA VAL A 142 -5.39 17.99 14.37
C VAL A 142 -4.42 16.84 14.60
N THR A 143 -4.94 15.74 15.12
CA THR A 143 -4.22 14.48 15.33
C THR A 143 -4.70 13.41 14.36
N ASN A 144 -5.90 12.88 14.61
CA ASN A 144 -6.53 11.85 13.79
C ASN A 144 -7.66 12.49 12.97
N THR A 145 -7.76 12.07 11.72
CA THR A 145 -8.94 12.39 10.92
C THR A 145 -9.66 11.10 10.57
N VAL A 146 -10.99 11.12 10.63
CA VAL A 146 -11.83 9.98 10.24
C VAL A 146 -11.63 9.66 8.76
N THR A 147 -11.37 10.69 7.95
CA THR A 147 -11.25 10.58 6.49
C THR A 147 -9.90 10.03 6.03
N TYR A 148 -8.81 10.29 6.77
CA TYR A 148 -7.45 10.01 6.29
C TYR A 148 -6.64 9.12 7.24
N GLY A 149 -7.30 8.49 8.20
CA GLY A 149 -6.60 7.70 9.22
C GLY A 149 -5.56 8.56 9.95
N ASN A 150 -5.08 8.24 11.00
CA ASN A 150 -4.12 8.79 11.92
C ASN A 150 -2.91 9.57 11.30
N GLN A 151 -3.13 10.50 10.37
CA GLN A 151 -2.05 11.16 9.62
C GLN A 151 -1.72 12.59 10.07
N GLY A 152 -2.50 13.22 10.96
CA GLY A 152 -2.32 14.62 11.34
C GLY A 152 -2.66 15.60 10.21
N SER A 153 -2.09 16.80 10.24
CA SER A 153 -2.23 17.84 9.20
C SER A 153 -1.05 17.81 8.25
N VAL A 154 -1.28 17.48 6.97
CA VAL A 154 -0.21 17.29 5.97
C VAL A 154 -0.54 17.99 4.66
N ALA A 155 0.45 18.63 4.06
CA ALA A 155 0.39 19.21 2.71
C ALA A 155 1.59 18.77 1.87
N TYR A 156 1.36 18.46 0.59
CA TYR A 156 2.35 17.95 -0.36
C TYR A 156 2.70 18.96 -1.43
N PHE A 157 3.94 18.91 -1.91
CA PHE A 157 4.50 19.75 -2.94
C PHE A 157 5.31 18.95 -3.95
N GLY A 158 5.17 19.27 -5.23
CA GLY A 158 6.04 18.76 -6.27
C GLY A 158 5.43 17.70 -7.17
N ASN A 159 6.24 16.77 -7.65
CA ASN A 159 5.86 15.78 -8.66
C ASN A 159 6.19 14.36 -8.22
N SER A 160 5.26 13.42 -8.46
CA SER A 160 5.43 12.00 -8.13
C SER A 160 6.55 11.30 -8.91
N SER A 161 7.06 11.90 -9.97
CA SER A 161 8.19 11.37 -10.75
C SER A 161 9.58 11.72 -10.19
N TRP A 162 9.69 12.55 -9.17
CA TRP A 162 10.98 12.93 -8.59
C TRP A 162 11.67 11.74 -7.96
N LYS A 163 12.96 11.58 -8.24
CA LYS A 163 13.81 10.52 -7.69
C LYS A 163 15.17 11.10 -7.33
N ASN A 164 15.89 10.43 -6.43
CA ASN A 164 17.25 10.78 -6.06
C ASN A 164 17.42 12.30 -5.81
N TYR A 165 16.85 12.80 -4.73
CA TYR A 165 16.84 14.25 -4.46
C TYR A 165 17.32 14.59 -3.06
N ILE A 166 17.67 15.88 -2.91
CA ILE A 166 17.85 16.54 -1.62
C ILE A 166 16.65 17.46 -1.43
N TYR A 167 15.91 17.26 -0.37
CA TYR A 167 14.81 18.10 0.09
C TYR A 167 15.24 18.88 1.31
N THR A 168 15.07 20.21 1.30
CA THR A 168 15.30 21.10 2.43
C THR A 168 14.07 21.95 2.71
N VAL A 169 13.83 22.22 4.00
CA VAL A 169 12.76 23.09 4.48
C VAL A 169 13.16 23.69 5.83
N GLU A 170 12.78 24.93 6.07
CA GLU A 170 12.83 25.54 7.40
C GLU A 170 11.50 25.35 8.10
N ALA A 171 11.54 24.96 9.38
CA ALA A 171 10.35 24.79 10.22
C ALA A 171 10.52 25.46 11.56
N THR A 172 9.42 26.00 12.11
CA THR A 172 9.38 26.58 13.46
C THR A 172 8.10 26.14 14.12
N LYS A 173 8.19 25.53 15.29
CA LYS A 173 7.04 25.18 16.11
C LYS A 173 6.46 26.46 16.72
N ILE A 174 5.13 26.58 16.69
CA ILE A 174 4.41 27.72 17.30
C ILE A 174 3.90 27.30 18.67
N SER A 175 3.27 26.12 18.76
CA SER A 175 2.70 25.56 19.98
C SER A 175 2.31 24.10 19.76
N GLY A 176 1.96 23.38 20.80
CA GLY A 176 1.44 22.01 20.73
C GLY A 176 2.36 20.98 21.37
N GLN A 177 1.94 19.72 21.32
CA GLN A 177 2.59 18.65 22.08
C GLN A 177 3.76 17.98 21.35
N GLU A 178 3.77 18.03 20.01
CA GLU A 178 4.80 17.36 19.21
C GLU A 178 5.60 18.36 18.36
N GLY A 179 6.41 17.88 17.46
CA GLY A 179 7.19 18.68 16.53
C GLY A 179 6.64 18.62 15.09
N PHE A 180 7.45 18.14 14.15
CA PHE A 180 7.15 18.21 12.73
C PHE A 180 7.02 16.81 12.10
N MET A 181 6.17 16.73 11.09
CA MET A 181 6.09 15.61 10.16
C MET A 181 6.56 16.08 8.79
N ILE A 182 7.62 15.49 8.26
CA ILE A 182 8.22 15.91 6.99
C ILE A 182 8.10 14.78 5.97
N PRO A 183 7.02 14.77 5.16
CA PRO A 183 6.81 13.77 4.11
C PRO A 183 7.86 13.81 3.02
N PHE A 184 8.23 12.63 2.54
CA PHE A 184 9.08 12.43 1.37
C PHE A 184 8.66 11.12 0.64
N SER A 185 9.13 10.93 -0.58
CA SER A 185 8.75 9.79 -1.42
C SER A 185 7.23 9.58 -1.49
N VAL A 186 6.51 10.68 -1.68
CA VAL A 186 5.05 10.68 -1.67
C VAL A 186 4.55 10.28 -3.06
N GLY A 187 3.96 9.09 -3.18
CA GLY A 187 3.16 8.69 -4.33
C GLY A 187 1.82 9.43 -4.29
N ASP A 188 1.09 9.21 -3.20
CA ASP A 188 -0.14 9.91 -2.84
C ASP A 188 -0.34 9.92 -1.31
N LYS A 189 -1.52 10.31 -0.85
CA LYS A 189 -1.86 10.35 0.59
C LYS A 189 -1.88 8.96 1.25
N ASN A 190 -2.00 7.88 0.47
CA ASN A 190 -2.09 6.51 0.96
C ASN A 190 -0.74 5.79 0.95
N GLU A 191 0.23 6.28 0.16
CA GLU A 191 1.56 5.67 0.03
C GLU A 191 2.65 6.73 0.10
N ASN A 192 3.28 6.87 1.26
CA ASN A 192 4.38 7.80 1.49
C ASN A 192 5.23 7.39 2.69
N TYR A 193 6.37 8.07 2.83
CA TYR A 193 7.19 8.07 4.04
C TYR A 193 7.23 9.48 4.62
N PHE A 194 7.44 9.59 5.91
CA PHE A 194 7.74 10.87 6.53
C PHE A 194 8.74 10.71 7.68
N TRP A 195 9.51 11.75 7.90
CA TRP A 195 10.35 11.89 9.07
C TRP A 195 9.56 12.60 10.16
N ASN A 196 9.27 11.89 11.25
CA ASN A 196 8.67 12.45 12.44
C ASN A 196 9.80 13.00 13.33
N ILE A 197 9.73 14.27 13.70
CA ILE A 197 10.74 15.01 14.45
C ILE A 197 10.06 15.58 15.70
N GLY A 198 10.43 15.10 16.89
CA GLY A 198 9.73 15.47 18.13
C GLY A 198 8.34 14.85 18.22
N GLY A 199 8.16 13.63 17.76
CA GLY A 199 6.95 12.85 17.99
C GLY A 199 6.89 12.25 19.40
N TRP A 200 5.78 11.55 19.70
CA TRP A 200 5.55 10.90 21.01
C TRP A 200 5.75 11.85 22.18
N ASN A 201 4.93 12.88 22.26
CA ASN A 201 5.03 13.96 23.26
C ASN A 201 6.38 14.69 23.21
N ASN A 202 6.87 14.96 22.02
CA ASN A 202 8.10 15.72 21.77
C ASN A 202 9.37 15.08 22.34
N THR A 203 9.48 13.76 22.25
CA THR A 203 10.62 13.00 22.82
C THR A 203 11.42 12.23 21.79
N VAL A 204 10.85 11.93 20.61
CA VAL A 204 11.42 10.97 19.65
C VAL A 204 11.45 11.52 18.24
N SER A 205 12.48 11.17 17.51
CA SER A 205 12.57 11.28 16.05
C SER A 205 12.65 9.88 15.44
N CYS A 206 11.91 9.63 14.33
CA CYS A 206 11.98 8.38 13.59
C CYS A 206 11.39 8.50 12.19
N LEU A 207 11.67 7.53 11.33
CA LEU A 207 10.91 7.35 10.08
C LEU A 207 9.62 6.58 10.36
N GLN A 208 8.57 6.92 9.62
CA GLN A 208 7.30 6.20 9.56
C GLN A 208 6.87 6.03 8.10
N LYS A 209 6.08 5.01 7.83
CA LYS A 209 5.48 4.75 6.52
C LYS A 209 3.97 4.94 6.60
N VAL A 210 3.38 5.50 5.56
CA VAL A 210 1.94 5.40 5.29
C VAL A 210 1.77 4.38 4.16
N SER A 211 0.93 3.39 4.38
CA SER A 211 0.60 2.37 3.39
C SER A 211 -0.88 2.02 3.47
N GLY A 212 -1.56 2.03 2.32
CA GLY A 212 -3.02 1.87 2.29
C GLY A 212 -3.76 2.93 3.12
N GLY A 213 -3.21 4.13 3.24
CA GLY A 213 -3.76 5.22 4.04
C GLY A 213 -3.50 5.13 5.54
N SER A 214 -2.92 4.05 6.04
CA SER A 214 -2.63 3.85 7.46
C SER A 214 -1.17 4.13 7.78
N LYS A 215 -0.94 4.87 8.88
CA LYS A 215 0.40 5.18 9.39
C LYS A 215 0.97 4.00 10.18
N SER A 216 2.20 3.60 9.85
CA SER A 216 2.95 2.61 10.63
C SER A 216 3.37 3.16 11.99
N GLY A 217 3.82 2.28 12.87
CA GLY A 217 4.66 2.66 14.01
C GLY A 217 6.03 3.19 13.58
N GLN A 218 6.93 3.35 14.53
CA GLN A 218 8.32 3.73 14.31
C GLN A 218 9.04 2.64 13.49
N LEU A 219 9.75 3.04 12.43
CA LEU A 219 10.62 2.08 11.73
C LEU A 219 11.84 1.76 12.60
N ALA A 220 12.01 0.48 12.88
CA ALA A 220 13.14 0.00 13.67
C ALA A 220 14.48 0.44 13.07
N GLY A 221 15.44 0.82 13.92
CA GLY A 221 16.73 1.32 13.47
C GLY A 221 16.78 2.79 13.07
N THR A 222 15.64 3.53 13.16
CA THR A 222 15.59 4.97 12.86
C THR A 222 15.23 5.83 14.07
N VAL A 223 15.00 5.21 15.21
CA VAL A 223 14.51 5.87 16.42
C VAL A 223 15.67 6.55 17.18
N THR A 224 15.52 7.84 17.46
CA THR A 224 16.49 8.67 18.20
C THR A 224 15.74 9.67 19.08
N SER A 225 16.29 10.00 20.25
CA SER A 225 15.75 11.07 21.11
C SER A 225 15.80 12.41 20.39
N CYS A 226 14.70 13.15 20.41
CA CYS A 226 14.61 14.45 19.79
C CYS A 226 13.53 15.30 20.44
N THR A 227 13.85 16.55 20.76
CA THR A 227 12.92 17.52 21.33
C THR A 227 12.96 18.80 20.47
N ILE A 228 11.80 19.33 20.15
CA ILE A 228 11.64 20.56 19.38
C ILE A 228 11.11 21.68 20.30
N ALA A 229 11.86 22.75 20.42
CA ALA A 229 11.48 23.91 21.21
C ALA A 229 10.52 24.81 20.43
N ASP A 230 9.63 25.50 21.15
CA ASP A 230 8.74 26.51 20.58
C ASP A 230 9.54 27.73 20.13
N ASP A 231 9.10 28.38 19.05
CA ASP A 231 9.68 29.60 18.44
C ASP A 231 11.15 29.47 17.97
N VAL A 232 11.72 28.29 18.00
CA VAL A 232 13.05 27.99 17.44
C VAL A 232 12.90 27.57 15.98
N LYS A 233 13.75 28.18 15.11
CA LYS A 233 13.84 27.81 13.71
C LYS A 233 14.80 26.64 13.53
N TYR A 234 14.34 25.59 12.84
CA TYR A 234 15.10 24.41 12.49
C TYR A 234 15.30 24.30 10.98
N ASN A 235 16.51 23.91 10.56
CA ASN A 235 16.82 23.60 9.16
C ASN A 235 16.75 22.08 8.99
N ILE A 236 15.82 21.63 8.20
CA ILE A 236 15.56 20.22 7.95
C ILE A 236 16.07 19.86 6.56
N LYS A 237 16.84 18.77 6.46
CA LYS A 237 17.31 18.25 5.18
C LYS A 237 17.06 16.74 5.13
N ILE A 238 16.44 16.28 4.04
CA ILE A 238 16.25 14.87 3.72
C ILE A 238 16.95 14.58 2.39
N GLU A 239 17.84 13.61 2.38
CA GLU A 239 18.47 13.10 1.16
C GLU A 239 17.88 11.73 0.84
N VAL A 240 17.37 11.58 -0.37
CA VAL A 240 16.87 10.31 -0.90
C VAL A 240 17.76 9.90 -2.07
N LYS A 241 18.36 8.72 -1.99
CA LYS A 241 19.13 8.10 -3.07
C LYS A 241 18.79 6.62 -3.15
N ASP A 242 18.19 6.21 -4.26
CA ASP A 242 17.64 4.88 -4.47
C ASP A 242 16.69 4.49 -3.34
N ARG A 243 17.11 3.68 -2.38
CA ARG A 243 16.33 3.32 -1.19
C ARG A 243 16.94 3.82 0.12
N ASN A 244 18.08 4.52 0.05
CA ASN A 244 18.72 5.10 1.23
C ASN A 244 18.14 6.49 1.52
N VAL A 245 17.88 6.75 2.79
CA VAL A 245 17.35 8.00 3.33
C VAL A 245 18.28 8.52 4.41
N LYS A 246 18.74 9.76 4.26
CA LYS A 246 19.49 10.47 5.30
C LYS A 246 18.71 11.70 5.73
N CYS A 247 18.51 11.85 7.04
CA CYS A 247 17.79 12.98 7.61
C CYS A 247 18.69 13.79 8.54
N TYR A 248 18.68 15.11 8.34
CA TYR A 248 19.53 16.03 9.11
C TYR A 248 18.67 17.15 9.71
N LEU A 249 18.86 17.42 10.98
CA LEU A 249 18.33 18.58 11.70
C LEU A 249 19.46 19.52 12.08
N ASP A 250 19.41 20.76 11.60
CA ASP A 250 20.48 21.77 11.77
C ASP A 250 21.89 21.25 11.44
N GLY A 251 21.98 20.41 10.40
CA GLY A 251 23.21 19.80 9.91
C GLY A 251 23.64 18.53 10.66
N LEU A 252 23.03 18.20 11.80
CA LEU A 252 23.30 16.95 12.53
C LEU A 252 22.53 15.79 11.89
N LEU A 253 23.23 14.68 11.62
CA LEU A 253 22.64 13.46 11.07
C LEU A 253 21.85 12.71 12.16
N TYR A 254 20.55 12.55 11.93
CA TYR A 254 19.64 11.80 12.81
C TYR A 254 19.33 10.40 12.28
N VAL A 255 19.19 10.27 10.96
CA VAL A 255 18.86 9.01 10.30
C VAL A 255 19.80 8.80 9.11
N ASP A 256 20.38 7.61 9.02
CA ASP A 256 20.99 7.04 7.82
C ASP A 256 20.45 5.61 7.70
N TYR A 257 19.43 5.43 6.86
CA TYR A 257 18.68 4.20 6.81
C TYR A 257 18.35 3.78 5.38
N THR A 258 18.66 2.54 5.04
CA THR A 258 18.22 1.96 3.79
C THR A 258 16.90 1.24 4.02
N ILE A 259 15.84 1.75 3.41
CA ILE A 259 14.52 1.14 3.49
C ILE A 259 14.61 -0.24 2.81
N PRO A 260 14.33 -1.32 3.55
CA PRO A 260 14.44 -2.67 3.02
C PRO A 260 13.65 -2.84 1.72
N GLU A 261 14.18 -3.64 0.82
CA GLU A 261 13.40 -4.11 -0.31
C GLU A 261 12.27 -4.99 0.24
N THR A 262 11.05 -4.63 -0.10
CA THR A 262 9.96 -5.57 0.01
C THR A 262 10.05 -6.45 -1.23
N GLU A 263 10.47 -7.69 -1.08
CA GLU A 263 10.28 -8.69 -2.10
C GLU A 263 8.77 -8.83 -2.30
N GLY A 264 8.24 -8.13 -3.27
CA GLY A 264 6.88 -8.28 -3.76
C GLY A 264 6.92 -9.26 -4.92
N SER A 265 6.07 -10.25 -4.93
CA SER A 265 5.82 -11.02 -6.12
C SER A 265 4.68 -10.38 -6.91
N GLU A 266 4.85 -10.25 -8.23
CA GLU A 266 3.77 -9.81 -9.12
C GLU A 266 2.72 -10.90 -9.32
N SER A 267 3.03 -12.12 -8.91
CA SER A 267 2.16 -13.28 -9.03
C SER A 267 2.39 -14.25 -7.89
N TYR A 268 1.35 -14.95 -7.49
CA TYR A 268 1.41 -15.96 -6.43
C TYR A 268 0.69 -17.21 -6.90
N GLN A 269 1.10 -18.35 -6.37
CA GLN A 269 0.48 -19.62 -6.67
C GLN A 269 0.36 -20.51 -5.44
N VAL A 270 -0.57 -21.44 -5.49
CA VAL A 270 -0.64 -22.63 -4.65
C VAL A 270 -1.29 -23.75 -5.45
N VAL A 271 -0.74 -24.95 -5.34
CA VAL A 271 -1.25 -26.13 -6.04
C VAL A 271 -1.57 -27.21 -5.02
N SER A 272 -2.72 -27.83 -5.17
CA SER A 272 -3.19 -28.89 -4.27
C SER A 272 -3.99 -29.93 -5.04
N THR A 273 -4.25 -31.06 -4.41
CA THR A 273 -5.27 -32.00 -4.87
C THR A 273 -6.41 -32.08 -3.86
N ASP A 274 -7.60 -32.43 -4.33
CA ASP A 274 -8.71 -32.78 -3.47
C ASP A 274 -8.76 -34.29 -3.19
N LYS A 275 -9.81 -34.75 -2.49
CA LYS A 275 -9.99 -36.18 -2.16
C LYS A 275 -10.24 -37.07 -3.38
N ALA A 276 -10.70 -36.54 -4.49
CA ALA A 276 -10.91 -37.24 -5.75
C ALA A 276 -9.63 -37.34 -6.59
N GLY A 277 -8.55 -36.65 -6.18
CA GLY A 277 -7.31 -36.54 -6.93
C GLY A 277 -7.30 -35.40 -7.94
N ASP A 278 -8.35 -34.60 -8.06
CA ASP A 278 -8.40 -33.45 -8.95
C ASP A 278 -7.28 -32.46 -8.61
N ILE A 279 -6.54 -32.00 -9.59
CA ILE A 279 -5.48 -31.01 -9.42
C ILE A 279 -6.09 -29.61 -9.42
N ILE A 280 -5.81 -28.84 -8.38
CA ILE A 280 -6.31 -27.48 -8.18
C ILE A 280 -5.12 -26.52 -8.24
N VAL A 281 -5.03 -25.77 -9.33
CA VAL A 281 -4.01 -24.75 -9.53
C VAL A 281 -4.61 -23.38 -9.27
N LYS A 282 -4.12 -22.66 -8.26
CA LYS A 282 -4.54 -21.29 -7.95
C LYS A 282 -3.42 -20.33 -8.33
N LEU A 283 -3.75 -19.37 -9.18
CA LEU A 283 -2.84 -18.32 -9.68
C LEU A 283 -3.39 -16.95 -9.30
N VAL A 284 -2.52 -16.08 -8.83
CA VAL A 284 -2.87 -14.68 -8.50
C VAL A 284 -1.97 -13.76 -9.31
N ASN A 285 -2.57 -12.83 -10.02
CA ASN A 285 -1.89 -11.76 -10.74
C ASN A 285 -2.27 -10.42 -10.09
N VAL A 286 -1.29 -9.75 -9.46
CA VAL A 286 -1.52 -8.46 -8.80
C VAL A 286 -1.13 -7.26 -9.68
N THR A 287 -0.87 -7.48 -10.97
CA THR A 287 -0.45 -6.41 -11.89
C THR A 287 -1.59 -5.92 -12.79
N GLY A 288 -1.41 -4.74 -13.35
CA GLY A 288 -2.35 -4.12 -14.30
C GLY A 288 -2.31 -4.69 -15.72
N ALA A 289 -1.61 -5.80 -15.95
CA ALA A 289 -1.52 -6.46 -17.25
C ALA A 289 -1.80 -7.96 -17.11
N ASP A 290 -2.40 -8.56 -18.13
CA ASP A 290 -2.58 -10.01 -18.20
C ASP A 290 -1.23 -10.71 -18.25
N LYS A 291 -1.13 -11.88 -17.60
CA LYS A 291 0.11 -12.66 -17.55
C LYS A 291 -0.12 -14.08 -18.03
N THR A 292 0.68 -14.51 -18.99
CA THR A 292 0.69 -15.91 -19.46
C THR A 292 1.72 -16.72 -18.67
N PHE A 293 1.25 -17.78 -18.03
CA PHE A 293 2.07 -18.77 -17.32
C PHE A 293 2.19 -20.02 -18.17
N ALA A 294 3.42 -20.49 -18.34
CA ALA A 294 3.67 -21.85 -18.80
C ALA A 294 3.56 -22.78 -17.57
N VAL A 295 2.54 -23.62 -17.58
CA VAL A 295 2.27 -24.60 -16.50
C VAL A 295 2.86 -25.93 -16.93
N ASP A 296 3.67 -26.54 -16.06
CA ASP A 296 4.26 -27.86 -16.24
C ASP A 296 3.85 -28.73 -15.04
N VAL A 297 3.02 -29.75 -15.32
CA VAL A 297 2.48 -30.63 -14.29
C VAL A 297 3.23 -31.97 -14.38
N VAL A 298 4.13 -32.18 -13.43
CA VAL A 298 5.03 -33.34 -13.43
C VAL A 298 4.38 -34.50 -12.65
N ASN A 299 4.40 -35.71 -13.23
CA ASN A 299 3.87 -36.94 -12.63
C ASN A 299 2.36 -36.87 -12.27
N ALA A 300 1.60 -36.18 -13.10
CA ALA A 300 0.16 -35.98 -12.85
C ALA A 300 -0.71 -37.22 -13.08
N GLY A 301 -0.18 -38.28 -13.68
CA GLY A 301 -1.00 -39.36 -14.15
C GLY A 301 -1.90 -38.97 -15.32
N GLU A 302 -3.01 -39.69 -15.53
CA GLU A 302 -3.97 -39.31 -16.57
C GLU A 302 -4.84 -38.14 -16.12
N MET A 303 -4.79 -37.04 -16.85
CA MET A 303 -5.59 -35.83 -16.62
C MET A 303 -6.62 -35.64 -17.71
N SER A 304 -7.71 -34.95 -17.36
CA SER A 304 -8.66 -34.41 -18.34
C SER A 304 -7.98 -33.37 -19.23
N ASP A 305 -8.31 -33.34 -20.52
CA ASP A 305 -7.93 -32.31 -21.47
C ASP A 305 -8.73 -30.98 -21.28
N GLU A 306 -9.69 -30.98 -20.34
CA GLU A 306 -10.51 -29.82 -19.96
C GLU A 306 -10.33 -29.53 -18.47
N ALA A 307 -10.20 -28.24 -18.15
CA ALA A 307 -10.25 -27.74 -16.77
C ALA A 307 -11.48 -26.84 -16.54
N ALA A 308 -12.11 -26.98 -15.39
CA ALA A 308 -13.03 -25.95 -14.90
C ALA A 308 -12.22 -24.75 -14.40
N VAL A 309 -12.68 -23.55 -14.74
CA VAL A 309 -11.98 -22.29 -14.41
C VAL A 309 -12.91 -21.41 -13.60
N ASP A 310 -12.45 -20.99 -12.43
CA ASP A 310 -13.06 -19.93 -11.63
C ASP A 310 -12.15 -18.70 -11.64
N VAL A 311 -12.72 -17.51 -11.85
CA VAL A 311 -11.97 -16.25 -11.90
C VAL A 311 -12.69 -15.17 -11.09
N VAL A 312 -11.93 -14.44 -10.27
CA VAL A 312 -12.30 -13.16 -9.69
C VAL A 312 -11.30 -12.14 -10.19
N ALA A 313 -11.75 -11.15 -10.99
CA ALA A 313 -10.88 -10.18 -11.62
C ALA A 313 -11.48 -8.77 -11.58
N GLY A 314 -10.62 -7.77 -11.35
CA GLY A 314 -10.93 -6.34 -11.48
C GLY A 314 -10.29 -5.73 -12.73
N ASN A 315 -10.71 -4.54 -13.10
CA ASN A 315 -10.09 -3.74 -14.15
C ASN A 315 -9.00 -2.81 -13.62
N SER A 316 -9.07 -2.48 -12.33
CA SER A 316 -8.17 -1.61 -11.58
C SER A 316 -7.89 -2.21 -10.20
N GLU A 317 -6.76 -1.85 -9.61
CA GLU A 317 -6.41 -2.17 -8.20
C GLU A 317 -7.35 -1.52 -7.17
N THR A 318 -8.13 -0.52 -7.59
CA THR A 318 -9.07 0.23 -6.75
C THR A 318 -10.53 -0.16 -7.00
N ASP A 319 -10.79 -1.17 -7.81
CA ASP A 319 -12.16 -1.65 -8.04
C ASP A 319 -12.76 -2.20 -6.74
N ASP A 320 -13.97 -1.75 -6.44
CA ASP A 320 -14.72 -2.18 -5.26
C ASP A 320 -16.21 -2.35 -5.61
N ASN A 321 -16.88 -3.23 -4.86
CA ASN A 321 -18.31 -3.43 -4.95
C ASN A 321 -19.00 -2.50 -3.93
N ILE A 322 -19.81 -1.58 -4.43
CA ILE A 322 -20.44 -0.54 -3.63
C ILE A 322 -21.90 -0.87 -3.37
N LEU A 323 -22.35 -0.80 -2.12
CA LEU A 323 -23.74 -1.07 -1.74
C LEU A 323 -24.73 -0.21 -2.54
N GLY A 324 -25.75 -0.88 -3.08
CA GLY A 324 -26.79 -0.25 -3.90
C GLY A 324 -26.40 0.00 -5.35
N LYS A 325 -25.21 -0.45 -5.77
CA LYS A 325 -24.77 -0.49 -7.16
C LYS A 325 -24.58 -1.93 -7.63
N GLU A 326 -24.52 -2.12 -8.96
CA GLU A 326 -24.13 -3.41 -9.53
C GLU A 326 -22.71 -3.80 -9.08
N GLU A 327 -22.53 -5.06 -8.72
CA GLU A 327 -21.22 -5.59 -8.34
C GLU A 327 -20.33 -5.73 -9.58
N VAL A 328 -19.21 -5.01 -9.60
CA VAL A 328 -18.28 -4.98 -10.74
C VAL A 328 -17.25 -6.09 -10.70
N VAL A 329 -16.93 -6.59 -9.50
CA VAL A 329 -16.00 -7.71 -9.28
C VAL A 329 -16.75 -8.87 -8.67
N THR A 330 -16.93 -9.92 -9.44
CA THR A 330 -17.68 -11.14 -9.03
C THR A 330 -16.93 -12.41 -9.43
N LEU A 331 -17.35 -13.54 -8.89
CA LEU A 331 -16.83 -14.85 -9.29
C LEU A 331 -17.48 -15.26 -10.63
N LYS A 332 -16.65 -15.48 -11.64
CA LYS A 332 -17.05 -16.04 -12.94
C LYS A 332 -16.52 -17.45 -13.06
N SER A 333 -17.32 -18.35 -13.62
CA SER A 333 -16.95 -19.74 -13.87
C SER A 333 -17.06 -20.07 -15.34
N ASP A 334 -16.06 -20.78 -15.86
CA ASP A 334 -15.96 -21.19 -17.27
C ASP A 334 -15.19 -22.51 -17.37
N LYS A 335 -14.86 -22.92 -18.58
CA LYS A 335 -14.05 -24.06 -18.89
C LYS A 335 -12.98 -23.70 -19.91
N VAL A 336 -11.86 -24.38 -19.84
CA VAL A 336 -10.79 -24.29 -20.84
C VAL A 336 -10.37 -25.69 -21.26
N SER A 337 -10.22 -25.89 -22.56
CA SER A 337 -9.74 -27.14 -23.17
C SER A 337 -8.28 -27.01 -23.62
N GLY A 338 -7.67 -28.14 -24.00
CA GLY A 338 -6.28 -28.20 -24.40
C GLY A 338 -5.31 -28.32 -23.23
N ILE A 339 -5.80 -28.74 -22.05
CA ILE A 339 -4.97 -29.07 -20.91
C ILE A 339 -4.17 -30.33 -21.19
N LYS A 340 -2.87 -30.23 -20.95
CA LYS A 340 -1.89 -31.32 -21.06
C LYS A 340 -0.92 -31.20 -19.90
N ASP A 341 0.03 -32.11 -19.81
CA ASP A 341 1.14 -32.02 -18.83
C ASP A 341 1.84 -30.65 -18.90
N LYS A 342 1.92 -30.08 -20.11
CA LYS A 342 2.45 -28.73 -20.35
C LYS A 342 1.43 -27.93 -21.13
N PHE A 343 1.03 -26.79 -20.58
CA PHE A 343 0.11 -25.86 -21.25
C PHE A 343 0.40 -24.42 -20.85
N ASN A 344 -0.08 -23.50 -21.66
CA ASN A 344 -0.04 -22.07 -21.32
C ASN A 344 -1.42 -21.61 -20.86
N TYR A 345 -1.46 -20.81 -19.81
CA TYR A 345 -2.68 -20.16 -19.36
C TYR A 345 -2.46 -18.67 -19.09
N THR A 346 -3.36 -17.84 -19.63
CA THR A 346 -3.31 -16.38 -19.42
C THR A 346 -4.22 -15.99 -18.26
N VAL A 347 -3.61 -15.52 -17.19
CA VAL A 347 -4.27 -15.03 -15.97
C VAL A 347 -4.56 -13.54 -16.14
N PRO A 348 -5.83 -13.11 -16.03
CA PRO A 348 -6.20 -11.70 -16.19
C PRO A 348 -5.46 -10.79 -15.20
N LYS A 349 -5.36 -9.52 -15.53
CA LYS A 349 -4.87 -8.48 -14.60
C LYS A 349 -5.72 -8.43 -13.33
N TYR A 350 -5.12 -8.05 -12.22
CA TYR A 350 -5.78 -7.88 -10.91
C TYR A 350 -6.74 -9.03 -10.57
N SER A 351 -6.27 -10.28 -10.66
CA SER A 351 -7.15 -11.44 -10.54
C SER A 351 -6.64 -12.54 -9.64
N VAL A 352 -7.60 -13.34 -9.20
CA VAL A 352 -7.41 -14.71 -8.68
C VAL A 352 -8.07 -15.66 -9.66
N THR A 353 -7.32 -16.62 -10.17
CA THR A 353 -7.79 -17.67 -11.08
C THR A 353 -7.54 -19.04 -10.46
N VAL A 354 -8.53 -19.92 -10.56
CA VAL A 354 -8.41 -21.31 -10.15
C VAL A 354 -8.73 -22.20 -11.33
N LEU A 355 -7.79 -23.09 -11.65
CA LEU A 355 -7.95 -24.17 -12.61
C LEU A 355 -8.16 -25.46 -11.82
N ARG A 356 -9.26 -26.15 -12.08
CA ARG A 356 -9.53 -27.50 -11.53
C ARG A 356 -9.47 -28.50 -12.68
N ILE A 357 -8.45 -29.34 -12.66
CA ILE A 357 -8.17 -30.37 -13.67
C ILE A 357 -8.56 -31.70 -13.05
N LYS A 358 -9.50 -32.41 -13.69
CA LYS A 358 -9.91 -33.70 -13.21
C LYS A 358 -8.83 -34.77 -13.42
N HIS A 359 -8.62 -35.58 -12.40
CA HIS A 359 -7.81 -36.76 -12.52
C HIS A 359 -8.72 -37.90 -13.09
N ASN A 360 -8.30 -38.48 -14.20
CA ASN A 360 -8.95 -39.65 -14.77
C ASN A 360 -8.41 -40.88 -14.05
N SER A 361 -9.02 -41.27 -12.91
CA SER A 361 -8.69 -42.57 -12.35
C SER A 361 -9.23 -43.64 -13.29
N ASP A 362 -8.35 -44.52 -13.75
CA ASP A 362 -8.80 -45.74 -14.45
C ASP A 362 -9.94 -46.39 -13.69
N ARG A 363 -11.02 -46.69 -14.40
CA ARG A 363 -12.16 -47.47 -13.89
C ARG A 363 -11.79 -48.91 -13.67
#